data_dfcb3983a64f1035531228b3af84e85b
#
_entry.id   dfcb3983a64f1035531228b3af84e85b
#
_cell.length_a   1.000
_cell.length_b   1.000
_cell.length_c   1.000
_cell.angle_alpha   90.00
_cell.angle_beta   90.00
_cell.angle_gamma   90.00
#
_symmetry.space_group_name_H-M   'P 1'
#
loop_
_entity.id
_entity.type
_entity.pdbx_description
1 polymer ?
#
loop_
_entity_poly.entity_id
_entity_poly.type
_entity_poly.pdbx_seq_one_letter_code
_entity_poly.pdbx_strand_id
1 'polypeptide(L)'
;MATPRIEDLIALAVRLINANQPDRARIVCDQAVTDFPQHPAVHQLLAMLDLQAGQPAHAREHAVQSLTLRPDHVPTLLVLGDATMAQHDWRAASQALERAVQLAPGQPETWFKVALVRQDLHDIDGAIVALEHALAIQPERVDALVNLGIVLQEADRLDDALRAYGRAYRLREHTFGRIAHALATPRIGRLWLDLDELRAELRAAGA
;
A
#
# COMPACT_ATOMS: atom_id res chain seq x y z
N MET A 1 1.57 -26.04 -36.05
CA MET A 1 0.94 -24.81 -35.53
C MET A 1 2.08 -23.89 -35.12
N ALA A 2 2.04 -22.59 -35.45
CA ALA A 2 3.08 -21.66 -35.04
C ALA A 2 3.02 -21.51 -33.50
N THR A 3 4.17 -21.59 -32.82
CA THR A 3 4.28 -21.35 -31.39
C THR A 3 3.87 -19.90 -31.13
N PRO A 4 2.94 -19.62 -30.20
CA PRO A 4 2.54 -18.25 -29.91
C PRO A 4 3.76 -17.45 -29.45
N ARG A 5 3.85 -16.19 -29.87
CA ARG A 5 4.92 -15.32 -29.40
C ARG A 5 4.65 -14.90 -27.96
N ILE A 6 5.70 -14.74 -27.18
CA ILE A 6 5.56 -14.37 -25.78
C ILE A 6 4.83 -13.02 -25.59
N GLU A 7 5.07 -12.07 -26.49
CA GLU A 7 4.41 -10.77 -26.47
C GLU A 7 2.89 -10.88 -26.64
N ASP A 8 2.43 -11.83 -27.47
CA ASP A 8 1.00 -12.05 -27.71
C ASP A 8 0.32 -12.67 -26.46
N LEU A 9 1.02 -13.61 -25.80
CA LEU A 9 0.53 -14.21 -24.53
C LEU A 9 0.46 -13.16 -23.42
N ILE A 10 1.49 -12.34 -23.24
CA ILE A 10 1.51 -11.25 -22.25
C ILE A 10 0.37 -10.25 -22.53
N ALA A 11 0.22 -9.81 -23.79
CA ALA A 11 -0.83 -8.87 -24.18
C ALA A 11 -2.24 -9.46 -23.94
N LEU A 12 -2.42 -10.76 -24.18
CA LEU A 12 -3.66 -11.46 -23.90
C LEU A 12 -3.93 -11.54 -22.38
N ALA A 13 -2.94 -11.92 -21.58
CA ALA A 13 -3.06 -12.00 -20.13
C ALA A 13 -3.42 -10.63 -19.54
N VAL A 14 -2.74 -9.57 -19.94
CA VAL A 14 -3.04 -8.19 -19.49
C VAL A 14 -4.47 -7.78 -19.87
N ARG A 15 -4.91 -8.07 -21.08
CA ARG A 15 -6.31 -7.79 -21.50
C ARG A 15 -7.33 -8.55 -20.64
N LEU A 16 -7.05 -9.81 -20.30
CA LEU A 16 -7.93 -10.64 -19.46
C LEU A 16 -7.98 -10.12 -18.01
N ILE A 17 -6.84 -9.68 -17.47
CA ILE A 17 -6.78 -9.04 -16.14
C ILE A 17 -7.62 -7.76 -16.14
N ASN A 18 -7.45 -6.90 -17.13
CA ASN A 18 -8.20 -5.65 -17.25
C ASN A 18 -9.71 -5.88 -17.49
N ALA A 19 -10.07 -7.01 -18.08
CA ALA A 19 -11.46 -7.44 -18.27
C ALA A 19 -12.03 -8.16 -17.02
N ASN A 20 -11.32 -8.15 -15.89
CA ASN A 20 -11.69 -8.84 -14.65
C ASN A 20 -11.96 -10.36 -14.85
N GLN A 21 -11.11 -11.03 -15.64
CA GLN A 21 -11.16 -12.46 -15.93
C GLN A 21 -9.88 -13.16 -15.42
N PRO A 22 -9.62 -13.19 -14.10
CA PRO A 22 -8.36 -13.67 -13.54
C PRO A 22 -8.11 -15.14 -13.83
N ASP A 23 -9.14 -16.01 -13.82
CA ASP A 23 -8.98 -17.44 -14.09
C ASP A 23 -8.47 -17.69 -15.53
N ARG A 24 -9.00 -16.96 -16.50
CA ARG A 24 -8.55 -17.07 -17.89
C ARG A 24 -7.15 -16.51 -18.07
N ALA A 25 -6.84 -15.40 -17.39
CA ALA A 25 -5.50 -14.83 -17.39
C ALA A 25 -4.48 -15.82 -16.81
N ARG A 26 -4.86 -16.54 -15.73
CA ARG A 26 -4.04 -17.58 -15.11
C ARG A 26 -3.67 -18.67 -16.12
N ILE A 27 -4.63 -19.22 -16.84
CA ILE A 27 -4.38 -20.27 -17.85
C ILE A 27 -3.36 -19.79 -18.90
N VAL A 28 -3.49 -18.54 -19.36
CA VAL A 28 -2.54 -17.97 -20.34
C VAL A 28 -1.15 -17.79 -19.73
N CYS A 29 -1.06 -17.34 -18.47
CA CYS A 29 0.23 -17.18 -17.78
C CYS A 29 0.90 -18.53 -17.49
N ASP A 30 0.13 -19.56 -17.12
CA ASP A 30 0.66 -20.91 -16.86
C ASP A 30 1.22 -21.52 -18.16
N GLN A 31 0.56 -21.31 -19.30
CA GLN A 31 1.11 -21.66 -20.61
C GLN A 31 2.38 -20.87 -20.91
N ALA A 32 2.34 -19.54 -20.67
CA ALA A 32 3.48 -18.67 -20.95
C ALA A 32 4.70 -19.02 -20.10
N VAL A 33 4.54 -19.37 -18.82
CA VAL A 33 5.67 -19.75 -17.95
C VAL A 33 6.26 -21.10 -18.34
N THR A 34 5.43 -22.01 -18.88
CA THR A 34 5.91 -23.30 -19.38
C THR A 34 6.77 -23.14 -20.63
N ASP A 35 6.34 -22.28 -21.57
CA ASP A 35 7.04 -22.05 -22.81
C ASP A 35 8.24 -21.08 -22.66
N PHE A 36 8.15 -20.14 -21.72
CA PHE A 36 9.10 -19.05 -21.49
C PHE A 36 9.42 -18.88 -20.00
N PRO A 37 10.04 -19.85 -19.33
CA PRO A 37 10.23 -19.88 -17.86
C PRO A 37 11.14 -18.76 -17.33
N GLN A 38 11.92 -18.10 -18.19
CA GLN A 38 12.82 -17.01 -17.82
C GLN A 38 12.32 -15.63 -18.31
N HIS A 39 11.02 -15.46 -18.47
CA HIS A 39 10.50 -14.16 -18.90
C HIS A 39 9.93 -13.37 -17.69
N PRO A 40 10.54 -12.21 -17.31
CA PRO A 40 10.20 -11.51 -16.08
C PRO A 40 8.73 -11.04 -16.02
N ALA A 41 8.14 -10.62 -17.15
CA ALA A 41 6.77 -10.14 -17.16
C ALA A 41 5.75 -11.28 -16.90
N VAL A 42 6.05 -12.51 -17.27
CA VAL A 42 5.16 -13.65 -16.96
C VAL A 42 5.10 -13.89 -15.47
N HIS A 43 6.25 -13.93 -14.81
CA HIS A 43 6.32 -14.04 -13.35
C HIS A 43 5.67 -12.87 -12.63
N GLN A 44 5.81 -11.64 -13.14
CA GLN A 44 5.11 -10.48 -12.59
C GLN A 44 3.58 -10.65 -12.67
N LEU A 45 3.05 -11.09 -13.81
CA LEU A 45 1.61 -11.30 -13.98
C LEU A 45 1.09 -12.42 -13.07
N LEU A 46 1.84 -13.53 -12.93
CA LEU A 46 1.52 -14.60 -12.00
C LEU A 46 1.50 -14.09 -10.56
N ALA A 47 2.50 -13.32 -10.14
CA ALA A 47 2.53 -12.71 -8.81
C ALA A 47 1.31 -11.82 -8.53
N MET A 48 0.88 -11.01 -9.50
CA MET A 48 -0.32 -10.19 -9.38
C MET A 48 -1.60 -11.04 -9.26
N LEU A 49 -1.73 -12.10 -10.05
CA LEU A 49 -2.86 -13.02 -10.00
C LEU A 49 -2.90 -13.79 -8.68
N ASP A 50 -1.74 -14.19 -8.14
CA ASP A 50 -1.64 -14.85 -6.83
C ASP A 50 -2.08 -13.94 -5.69
N LEU A 51 -1.69 -12.66 -5.71
CA LEU A 51 -2.19 -11.68 -4.74
C LEU A 51 -3.71 -11.53 -4.81
N GLN A 52 -4.27 -11.42 -6.01
CA GLN A 52 -5.72 -11.31 -6.20
C GLN A 52 -6.45 -12.57 -5.70
N ALA A 53 -5.82 -13.73 -5.82
CA ALA A 53 -6.34 -15.01 -5.33
C ALA A 53 -6.13 -15.22 -3.82
N GLY A 54 -5.52 -14.27 -3.10
CA GLY A 54 -5.22 -14.42 -1.67
C GLY A 54 -4.11 -15.42 -1.38
N GLN A 55 -3.15 -15.58 -2.29
CA GLN A 55 -2.03 -16.52 -2.21
C GLN A 55 -0.68 -15.76 -2.10
N PRO A 56 -0.44 -15.02 -1.00
CA PRO A 56 0.73 -14.15 -0.90
C PRO A 56 2.08 -14.89 -0.92
N ALA A 57 2.11 -16.17 -0.53
CA ALA A 57 3.33 -16.96 -0.60
C ALA A 57 3.76 -17.21 -2.06
N HIS A 58 2.86 -17.64 -2.92
CA HIS A 58 3.12 -17.83 -4.35
C HIS A 58 3.42 -16.50 -5.05
N ALA A 59 2.68 -15.44 -4.69
CA ALA A 59 2.95 -14.10 -5.19
C ALA A 59 4.38 -13.64 -4.90
N ARG A 60 4.87 -13.88 -3.68
CA ARG A 60 6.25 -13.59 -3.29
C ARG A 60 7.26 -14.37 -4.13
N GLU A 61 7.06 -15.69 -4.32
CA GLU A 61 7.94 -16.52 -5.11
C GLU A 61 8.06 -16.01 -6.55
N HIS A 62 6.93 -15.76 -7.20
CA HIS A 62 6.93 -15.23 -8.56
C HIS A 62 7.49 -13.81 -8.65
N ALA A 63 7.22 -12.94 -7.69
CA ALA A 63 7.78 -11.59 -7.67
C ALA A 63 9.33 -11.62 -7.53
N VAL A 64 9.86 -12.50 -6.67
CA VAL A 64 11.32 -12.69 -6.53
C VAL A 64 11.94 -13.23 -7.83
N GLN A 65 11.32 -14.20 -8.49
CA GLN A 65 11.79 -14.68 -9.79
C GLN A 65 11.79 -13.57 -10.85
N SER A 66 10.72 -12.79 -10.93
CA SER A 66 10.66 -11.64 -11.84
C SER A 66 11.79 -10.63 -11.58
N LEU A 67 12.06 -10.29 -10.31
CA LEU A 67 13.11 -9.35 -9.92
C LEU A 67 14.52 -9.91 -10.13
N THR A 68 14.72 -11.22 -10.01
CA THR A 68 15.99 -11.87 -10.36
C THR A 68 16.31 -11.70 -11.85
N LEU A 69 15.30 -11.76 -12.71
CA LEU A 69 15.43 -11.60 -14.15
C LEU A 69 15.48 -10.13 -14.59
N ARG A 70 14.77 -9.26 -13.87
CA ARG A 70 14.68 -7.82 -14.12
C ARG A 70 14.73 -7.06 -12.78
N PRO A 71 15.90 -6.80 -12.24
CA PRO A 71 16.07 -5.98 -11.04
C PRO A 71 15.46 -4.59 -11.21
N ASP A 72 15.06 -3.97 -10.10
CA ASP A 72 14.59 -2.59 -10.07
C ASP A 72 13.31 -2.30 -10.88
N HIS A 73 12.54 -3.33 -11.18
CA HIS A 73 11.24 -3.15 -11.82
C HIS A 73 10.19 -2.73 -10.79
N VAL A 74 9.88 -1.43 -10.74
CA VAL A 74 9.00 -0.83 -9.73
C VAL A 74 7.66 -1.55 -9.58
N PRO A 75 6.90 -1.89 -10.64
CA PRO A 75 5.64 -2.64 -10.47
C PRO A 75 5.82 -3.98 -9.76
N THR A 76 6.91 -4.71 -10.02
CA THR A 76 7.18 -6.00 -9.34
C THR A 76 7.60 -5.78 -7.88
N LEU A 77 8.38 -4.73 -7.58
CA LEU A 77 8.72 -4.36 -6.21
C LEU A 77 7.47 -4.05 -5.37
N LEU A 78 6.48 -3.38 -5.97
CA LEU A 78 5.20 -3.12 -5.30
C LEU A 78 4.43 -4.41 -5.02
N VAL A 79 4.38 -5.33 -5.99
CA VAL A 79 3.75 -6.65 -5.80
C VAL A 79 4.47 -7.45 -4.70
N LEU A 80 5.81 -7.43 -4.67
CA LEU A 80 6.60 -8.07 -3.61
C LEU A 80 6.31 -7.42 -2.24
N GLY A 81 6.24 -6.09 -2.18
CA GLY A 81 5.85 -5.37 -0.99
C GLY A 81 4.48 -5.80 -0.47
N ASP A 82 3.47 -5.83 -1.34
CA ASP A 82 2.11 -6.26 -0.98
C ASP A 82 2.07 -7.72 -0.52
N ALA A 83 2.78 -8.63 -1.20
CA ALA A 83 2.85 -10.03 -0.84
C ALA A 83 3.51 -10.26 0.53
N THR A 84 4.59 -9.52 0.82
CA THR A 84 5.30 -9.63 2.10
C THR A 84 4.55 -8.95 3.24
N MET A 85 3.84 -7.83 2.98
CA MET A 85 2.91 -7.23 3.95
C MET A 85 1.80 -8.21 4.33
N ALA A 86 1.19 -8.89 3.35
CA ALA A 86 0.15 -9.89 3.59
C ALA A 86 0.65 -11.12 4.38
N GLN A 87 1.95 -11.38 4.37
CA GLN A 87 2.62 -12.41 5.17
C GLN A 87 3.13 -11.90 6.53
N HIS A 88 2.93 -10.61 6.86
CA HIS A 88 3.50 -9.94 8.03
C HIS A 88 5.05 -9.96 8.07
N ASP A 89 5.70 -10.15 6.91
CA ASP A 89 7.14 -10.00 6.77
C ASP A 89 7.50 -8.53 6.51
N TRP A 90 7.36 -7.72 7.58
CA TRP A 90 7.53 -6.26 7.54
C TRP A 90 8.92 -5.84 7.07
N ARG A 91 9.96 -6.65 7.38
CA ARG A 91 11.32 -6.34 6.94
C ARG A 91 11.50 -6.49 5.43
N ALA A 92 10.99 -7.59 4.86
CA ALA A 92 11.03 -7.77 3.41
C ALA A 92 10.15 -6.75 2.70
N ALA A 93 8.98 -6.40 3.27
CA ALA A 93 8.11 -5.35 2.75
C ALA A 93 8.81 -3.99 2.71
N SER A 94 9.48 -3.59 3.82
CA SER A 94 10.26 -2.34 3.88
C SER A 94 11.31 -2.29 2.78
N GLN A 95 12.12 -3.34 2.61
CA GLN A 95 13.16 -3.38 1.59
C GLN A 95 12.60 -3.19 0.17
N ALA A 96 11.52 -3.89 -0.16
CA ALA A 96 10.90 -3.80 -1.48
C ALA A 96 10.28 -2.42 -1.74
N LEU A 97 9.53 -1.89 -0.78
CA LEU A 97 8.83 -0.61 -0.91
C LEU A 97 9.80 0.58 -0.85
N GLU A 98 10.83 0.55 -0.01
CA GLU A 98 11.86 1.58 0.01
C GLU A 98 12.64 1.62 -1.30
N ARG A 99 12.94 0.46 -1.89
CA ARG A 99 13.53 0.44 -3.22
C ARG A 99 12.59 1.03 -4.27
N ALA A 100 11.29 0.73 -4.18
CA ALA A 100 10.28 1.28 -5.10
C ALA A 100 10.19 2.82 -5.00
N VAL A 101 10.20 3.42 -3.80
CA VAL A 101 10.16 4.88 -3.65
C VAL A 101 11.47 5.56 -4.10
N GLN A 102 12.62 4.91 -3.94
CA GLN A 102 13.89 5.43 -4.48
C GLN A 102 13.87 5.54 -6.00
N LEU A 103 13.26 4.57 -6.69
CA LEU A 103 13.17 4.52 -8.15
C LEU A 103 12.03 5.39 -8.71
N ALA A 104 10.92 5.51 -7.98
CA ALA A 104 9.72 6.23 -8.40
C ALA A 104 9.12 7.03 -7.22
N PRO A 105 9.75 8.13 -6.78
CA PRO A 105 9.33 8.87 -5.59
C PRO A 105 7.98 9.61 -5.74
N GLY A 106 7.49 9.79 -6.97
CA GLY A 106 6.25 10.52 -7.24
C GLY A 106 4.95 9.75 -7.00
N GLN A 107 4.98 8.57 -6.39
CA GLN A 107 3.79 7.74 -6.16
C GLN A 107 3.34 7.83 -4.69
N PRO A 108 2.25 8.54 -4.36
CA PRO A 108 1.79 8.72 -2.98
C PRO A 108 1.36 7.40 -2.33
N GLU A 109 0.83 6.45 -3.12
CA GLU A 109 0.45 5.12 -2.64
C GLU A 109 1.64 4.34 -2.07
N THR A 110 2.79 4.41 -2.75
CA THR A 110 3.99 3.70 -2.29
C THR A 110 4.52 4.27 -0.97
N TRP A 111 4.54 5.60 -0.85
CA TRP A 111 4.90 6.26 0.41
C TRP A 111 3.95 5.91 1.55
N PHE A 112 2.65 5.83 1.25
CA PHE A 112 1.66 5.40 2.23
C PHE A 112 1.91 3.96 2.71
N LYS A 113 2.22 3.03 1.81
CA LYS A 113 2.59 1.65 2.18
C LYS A 113 3.89 1.58 3.00
N VAL A 114 4.90 2.39 2.65
CA VAL A 114 6.13 2.52 3.45
C VAL A 114 5.79 2.94 4.87
N ALA A 115 4.88 3.91 5.04
CA ALA A 115 4.47 4.37 6.36
C ALA A 115 3.80 3.26 7.19
N LEU A 116 2.88 2.50 6.58
CA LEU A 116 2.23 1.37 7.27
C LEU A 116 3.26 0.34 7.74
N VAL A 117 4.20 -0.03 6.87
CA VAL A 117 5.25 -0.99 7.22
C VAL A 117 6.17 -0.47 8.32
N ARG A 118 6.52 0.82 8.29
CA ARG A 118 7.34 1.44 9.33
C ARG A 118 6.63 1.49 10.67
N GLN A 119 5.32 1.76 10.67
CA GLN A 119 4.51 1.70 11.88
C GLN A 119 4.51 0.29 12.49
N ASP A 120 4.33 -0.76 11.70
CA ASP A 120 4.39 -2.15 12.17
C ASP A 120 5.81 -2.56 12.65
N LEU A 121 6.86 -1.91 12.12
CA LEU A 121 8.24 -2.04 12.60
C LEU A 121 8.55 -1.16 13.82
N HIS A 122 7.57 -0.40 14.34
CA HIS A 122 7.73 0.59 15.42
C HIS A 122 8.70 1.74 15.10
N ASP A 123 8.96 2.00 13.82
CA ASP A 123 9.68 3.20 13.35
C ASP A 123 8.69 4.35 13.17
N ILE A 124 8.28 4.92 14.29
CA ILE A 124 7.23 5.95 14.35
C ILE A 124 7.65 7.23 13.60
N ASP A 125 8.89 7.69 13.79
CA ASP A 125 9.39 8.88 13.10
C ASP A 125 9.48 8.66 11.58
N GLY A 126 9.96 7.50 11.17
CA GLY A 126 10.00 7.12 9.77
C GLY A 126 8.61 6.99 9.14
N ALA A 127 7.61 6.51 9.89
CA ALA A 127 6.23 6.46 9.42
C ALA A 127 5.64 7.87 9.22
N ILE A 128 5.90 8.81 10.14
CA ILE A 128 5.48 10.22 10.00
C ILE A 128 6.06 10.81 8.71
N VAL A 129 7.38 10.69 8.51
CA VAL A 129 8.06 11.21 7.32
C VAL A 129 7.47 10.63 6.03
N ALA A 130 7.20 9.33 5.99
CA ALA A 130 6.62 8.69 4.81
C ALA A 130 5.19 9.18 4.53
N LEU A 131 4.35 9.39 5.57
CA LEU A 131 3.02 9.97 5.42
C LEU A 131 3.06 11.42 4.95
N GLU A 132 4.00 12.21 5.45
CA GLU A 132 4.23 13.57 4.99
C GLU A 132 4.62 13.62 3.51
N HIS A 133 5.49 12.71 3.04
CA HIS A 133 5.79 12.57 1.61
C HIS A 133 4.55 12.20 0.78
N ALA A 134 3.74 11.25 1.24
CA ALA A 134 2.50 10.90 0.55
C ALA A 134 1.56 12.11 0.43
N LEU A 135 1.42 12.90 1.52
CA LEU A 135 0.58 14.09 1.58
C LEU A 135 1.16 15.30 0.84
N ALA A 136 2.48 15.39 0.69
CA ALA A 136 3.10 16.41 -0.16
C ALA A 136 2.76 16.20 -1.64
N ILE A 137 2.61 14.95 -2.08
CA ILE A 137 2.22 14.60 -3.44
C ILE A 137 0.69 14.68 -3.60
N GLN A 138 -0.07 14.17 -2.62
CA GLN A 138 -1.53 14.15 -2.62
C GLN A 138 -2.10 14.71 -1.31
N PRO A 139 -2.27 16.04 -1.18
CA PRO A 139 -2.65 16.70 0.07
C PRO A 139 -4.03 16.31 0.63
N GLU A 140 -4.93 15.84 -0.25
CA GLU A 140 -6.31 15.45 0.10
C GLU A 140 -6.47 13.94 0.32
N ARG A 141 -5.39 13.21 0.49
CA ARG A 141 -5.43 11.78 0.74
C ARG A 141 -5.88 11.50 2.17
N VAL A 142 -7.18 11.22 2.31
CA VAL A 142 -7.85 11.10 3.61
C VAL A 142 -7.32 9.96 4.46
N ASP A 143 -7.03 8.80 3.87
CA ASP A 143 -6.44 7.66 4.58
C ASP A 143 -5.04 7.98 5.13
N ALA A 144 -4.21 8.72 4.37
CA ALA A 144 -2.91 9.17 4.85
C ALA A 144 -3.03 10.19 5.99
N LEU A 145 -4.01 11.12 5.92
CA LEU A 145 -4.27 12.08 7.00
C LEU A 145 -4.71 11.37 8.30
N VAL A 146 -5.60 10.38 8.19
CA VAL A 146 -6.05 9.62 9.37
C VAL A 146 -4.90 8.81 9.96
N ASN A 147 -4.08 8.14 9.12
CA ASN A 147 -2.93 7.38 9.62
C ASN A 147 -1.85 8.31 10.19
N LEU A 148 -1.63 9.51 9.61
CA LEU A 148 -0.73 10.51 10.19
C LEU A 148 -1.19 10.91 11.61
N GLY A 149 -2.49 11.12 11.80
CA GLY A 149 -3.05 11.40 13.12
C GLY A 149 -2.78 10.25 14.11
N ILE A 150 -2.97 9.00 13.69
CA ILE A 150 -2.71 7.80 14.52
C ILE A 150 -1.23 7.75 14.94
N VAL A 151 -0.31 7.88 13.98
CA VAL A 151 1.14 7.77 14.23
C VAL A 151 1.64 8.95 15.08
N LEU A 152 1.11 10.16 14.86
CA LEU A 152 1.42 11.33 15.70
C LEU A 152 0.92 11.16 17.13
N GLN A 153 -0.25 10.52 17.32
CA GLN A 153 -0.76 10.17 18.64
C GLN A 153 0.13 9.13 19.33
N GLU A 154 0.64 8.13 18.60
CA GLU A 154 1.62 7.17 19.10
C GLU A 154 2.95 7.83 19.51
N ALA A 155 3.32 8.94 18.83
CA ALA A 155 4.47 9.77 19.16
C ALA A 155 4.23 10.78 20.29
N ASP A 156 3.09 10.73 21.00
CA ASP A 156 2.67 11.70 22.03
C ASP A 156 2.53 13.16 21.51
N ARG A 157 2.27 13.32 20.22
CA ARG A 157 2.10 14.62 19.52
C ARG A 157 0.62 14.89 19.26
N LEU A 158 -0.19 14.96 20.35
CA LEU A 158 -1.64 15.01 20.26
C LEU A 158 -2.17 16.23 19.46
N ASP A 159 -1.58 17.41 19.64
CA ASP A 159 -2.01 18.61 18.93
C ASP A 159 -1.79 18.50 17.41
N ASP A 160 -0.68 17.87 16.99
CA ASP A 160 -0.41 17.59 15.58
C ASP A 160 -1.37 16.53 15.04
N ALA A 161 -1.67 15.51 15.84
CA ALA A 161 -2.63 14.47 15.50
C ALA A 161 -4.04 15.06 15.28
N LEU A 162 -4.50 15.96 16.18
CA LEU A 162 -5.78 16.65 16.03
C LEU A 162 -5.83 17.52 14.76
N ARG A 163 -4.72 18.16 14.38
CA ARG A 163 -4.64 18.90 13.11
C ARG A 163 -4.80 17.98 11.90
N ALA A 164 -4.13 16.82 11.90
CA ALA A 164 -4.24 15.84 10.81
C ALA A 164 -5.66 15.26 10.73
N TYR A 165 -6.24 14.87 11.86
CA TYR A 165 -7.63 14.39 11.96
C TYR A 165 -8.64 15.46 11.52
N GLY A 166 -8.45 16.71 11.92
CA GLY A 166 -9.31 17.82 11.51
C GLY A 166 -9.31 18.04 10.00
N ARG A 167 -8.13 17.95 9.36
CA ARG A 167 -8.02 17.99 7.89
C ARG A 167 -8.78 16.82 7.25
N ALA A 168 -8.59 15.58 7.75
CA ALA A 168 -9.30 14.40 7.24
C ALA A 168 -10.83 14.54 7.39
N TYR A 169 -11.28 15.01 8.53
CA TYR A 169 -12.70 15.18 8.82
C TYR A 169 -13.36 16.23 7.92
N ARG A 170 -12.69 17.38 7.69
CA ARG A 170 -13.22 18.42 6.77
C ARG A 170 -13.31 17.95 5.32
N LEU A 171 -12.40 17.08 4.89
CA LEU A 171 -12.45 16.48 3.56
C LEU A 171 -13.54 15.41 3.45
N ARG A 172 -13.76 14.64 4.51
CA ARG A 172 -14.70 13.51 4.53
C ARG A 172 -15.29 13.31 5.93
N GLU A 173 -16.45 13.89 6.21
CA GLU A 173 -17.10 13.82 7.53
C GLU A 173 -17.38 12.38 8.01
N HIS A 174 -17.54 11.41 7.10
CA HIS A 174 -17.72 10.00 7.47
C HIS A 174 -16.48 9.36 8.14
N THR A 175 -15.32 10.03 8.13
CA THR A 175 -14.12 9.57 8.86
C THR A 175 -14.25 9.71 10.37
N PHE A 176 -15.27 10.45 10.85
CA PHE A 176 -15.47 10.75 12.27
C PHE A 176 -15.39 9.51 13.16
N GLY A 177 -16.06 8.42 12.78
CA GLY A 177 -16.05 7.19 13.57
C GLY A 177 -14.66 6.59 13.77
N ARG A 178 -13.84 6.59 12.71
CA ARG A 178 -12.43 6.12 12.79
C ARG A 178 -11.59 7.02 13.67
N ILE A 179 -11.75 8.34 13.54
CA ILE A 179 -11.01 9.34 14.32
C ILE A 179 -11.39 9.23 15.81
N ALA A 180 -12.70 9.18 16.12
CA ALA A 180 -13.17 9.04 17.48
C ALA A 180 -12.66 7.72 18.12
N HIS A 181 -12.66 6.63 17.36
CA HIS A 181 -12.10 5.35 17.82
C HIS A 181 -10.60 5.45 18.11
N ALA A 182 -9.81 6.06 17.21
CA ALA A 182 -8.39 6.26 17.41
C ALA A 182 -8.09 7.10 18.66
N LEU A 183 -8.82 8.19 18.86
CA LEU A 183 -8.66 9.08 20.02
C LEU A 183 -9.11 8.41 21.34
N ALA A 184 -10.02 7.44 21.30
CA ALA A 184 -10.46 6.69 22.47
C ALA A 184 -9.52 5.55 22.90
N THR A 185 -8.47 5.26 22.12
CA THR A 185 -7.54 4.16 22.42
C THR A 185 -6.66 4.49 23.63
N PRO A 186 -6.52 3.57 24.62
CA PRO A 186 -6.19 3.92 26.01
C PRO A 186 -4.74 4.34 26.30
N ARG A 187 -3.83 4.31 25.37
CA ARG A 187 -2.43 4.62 25.69
C ARG A 187 -2.11 6.12 25.75
N ILE A 188 -2.74 6.95 24.88
CA ILE A 188 -2.42 8.39 24.76
C ILE A 188 -3.68 9.16 24.28
N GLY A 189 -4.86 8.58 24.49
CA GLY A 189 -6.10 9.21 24.04
C GLY A 189 -6.67 10.17 25.07
N ARG A 190 -7.16 11.31 24.61
CA ARG A 190 -8.03 12.17 25.41
C ARG A 190 -9.43 11.58 25.36
N LEU A 191 -10.01 11.22 26.53
CA LEU A 191 -11.38 10.73 26.60
C LEU A 191 -12.35 11.88 26.28
N TRP A 192 -13.00 11.80 25.13
CA TRP A 192 -14.06 12.73 24.77
C TRP A 192 -15.39 12.18 25.30
N LEU A 193 -15.97 12.88 26.26
CA LEU A 193 -17.28 12.55 26.83
C LEU A 193 -18.41 13.12 25.99
N ASP A 194 -18.15 14.14 25.15
CA ASP A 194 -19.08 14.76 24.25
C ASP A 194 -18.58 14.68 22.81
N LEU A 195 -19.31 13.93 21.97
CA LEU A 195 -18.97 13.76 20.55
C LEU A 195 -19.24 15.01 19.71
N ASP A 196 -20.12 15.90 20.15
CA ASP A 196 -20.39 17.15 19.43
C ASP A 196 -19.29 18.18 19.71
N GLU A 197 -18.72 18.19 20.93
CA GLU A 197 -17.51 18.94 21.26
C GLU A 197 -16.33 18.45 20.40
N LEU A 198 -16.12 17.15 20.28
CA LEU A 198 -15.08 16.58 19.42
C LEU A 198 -15.25 17.00 17.94
N ARG A 199 -16.49 16.96 17.43
CA ARG A 199 -16.76 17.43 16.05
C ARG A 199 -16.44 18.90 15.86
N ALA A 200 -16.77 19.75 16.85
CA ALA A 200 -16.47 21.17 16.81
C ALA A 200 -14.95 21.41 16.79
N GLU A 201 -14.20 20.69 17.64
CA GLU A 201 -12.75 20.81 17.69
C GLU A 201 -12.07 20.31 16.39
N LEU A 202 -12.52 19.19 15.82
CA LEU A 202 -12.03 18.69 14.53
C LEU A 202 -12.28 19.66 13.37
N ARG A 203 -13.37 20.41 13.41
CA ARG A 203 -13.64 21.47 12.43
C ARG A 203 -12.69 22.67 12.60
N ALA A 204 -12.37 23.02 13.84
CA ALA A 204 -11.50 24.15 14.17
C ALA A 204 -10.01 23.82 13.99
N ALA A 205 -9.61 22.57 14.25
CA ALA A 205 -8.23 22.13 14.20
C ALA A 205 -7.64 22.27 12.79
N GLY A 206 -6.60 23.11 12.64
CA GLY A 206 -5.89 23.31 11.37
C GLY A 206 -6.61 24.23 10.36
N ALA A 207 -7.50 25.13 10.84
CA ALA A 207 -8.00 26.26 10.06
C ALA A 207 -6.90 27.32 9.88
#